data_8e0d7d0e9488fe3b19308b639d643be2
#
_entry.id   8e0d7d0e9488fe3b19308b639d643be2
#
_cell.length_a   1.000
_cell.length_b   1.000
_cell.length_c   1.000
_cell.angle_alpha   90.00
_cell.angle_beta   90.00
_cell.angle_gamma   90.00
#
_symmetry.space_group_name_H-M   'P 1'
#
loop_
_entity.id
_entity.type
_entity.pdbx_description
1 polymer ?
#
loop_
_entity_poly.entity_id
_entity_poly.type
_entity_poly.pdbx_seq_one_letter_code
_entity_poly.pdbx_strand_id
1 'polypeptide(L)'
;MKVGCNYWASHAGVRMWSQWNETVVRQDFERMAEAGIQSVRVFPLWPDFQPLELAAGCQNRPRLLQFRGGPLPDTPCGRDGVDEQMVQRFRTLATIAAEHRLELIVGLVTGWMSGQLFLPQAFAGLDPLRSPLSIKWQIRLVRCLVRELRDLPAIAVWEPGNESNCMGEIATPQEAWNWTNAITAAIRAEDATRPVASGMHGLMPGADTEFGSELPWTIETQGELCDLLTPHPYPHSMSKLPARVDPHTSIRAAFQATVELRFYSDLGGKPAFVEEIGTFAPSYCNEQSKAEFLRNSMFNAWAHGSSRFLWWCAFEQSMLEHSPYSWSTWERELGLYDARFRLRPVGEEMRKFRTFLDALPFRELPPFRRDAVCLLTREQDFNAFMANGWSSFLLAKQAGFDLEFRFVADGVGRSSLYFVPGIRGGSWSFREEFLALLEEVRQGATLFLTIDDGALAPFESVFGASVRSREMRSAPVRFRFGGELFELNAPFRLELCPREAEVLACEEDGNPVFLRNAYGRGTVYLLTVPLERELAGRPGAFHRPEEPKWFRFYQTAAKREIGERILQSCHPLITLTEHRDTPEHAWIVAVNNHSETLSCDLKSAAGWQPAAPLPDFIAPHTGILLEYFQA
;
A
#
# COMPACT_ATOMS: atom_id res chain seq x y z
N MET A 1 -3.43 15.06 -5.72
CA MET A 1 -2.56 14.46 -4.66
C MET A 1 -1.75 15.56 -3.98
N LYS A 2 -1.50 15.47 -2.66
CA LYS A 2 -0.57 16.35 -1.93
C LYS A 2 0.76 15.62 -1.70
N VAL A 3 1.88 16.31 -1.85
CA VAL A 3 3.19 15.79 -1.49
C VAL A 3 3.50 16.12 -0.03
N GLY A 4 4.11 15.20 0.70
CA GLY A 4 4.33 15.36 2.11
C GLY A 4 5.55 14.63 2.65
N CYS A 5 5.79 14.78 3.94
CA CYS A 5 6.81 14.05 4.66
C CYS A 5 6.43 13.81 6.11
N ASN A 6 7.10 12.85 6.73
CA ASN A 6 7.06 12.62 8.15
C ASN A 6 8.08 13.52 8.85
N TYR A 7 7.76 14.03 10.04
CA TYR A 7 8.57 15.04 10.70
C TYR A 7 8.90 14.68 12.15
N TRP A 8 10.19 14.67 12.42
CA TRP A 8 10.82 14.87 13.72
C TRP A 8 11.76 16.06 13.61
N ALA A 9 11.86 16.90 14.66
CA ALA A 9 12.69 18.09 14.59
C ALA A 9 14.16 17.74 14.34
N SER A 10 14.77 18.46 13.41
CA SER A 10 16.11 18.18 12.89
C SER A 10 17.20 18.08 13.96
N HIS A 11 17.07 18.82 15.07
CA HIS A 11 18.06 18.87 16.16
C HIS A 11 17.90 17.78 17.22
N ALA A 12 16.73 17.11 17.28
CA ALA A 12 16.38 16.29 18.45
C ALA A 12 15.68 14.97 18.10
N GLY A 13 15.21 14.79 16.86
CA GLY A 13 14.48 13.57 16.48
C GLY A 13 13.33 13.29 17.44
N VAL A 14 13.19 12.05 17.91
CA VAL A 14 12.11 11.63 18.83
C VAL A 14 12.09 12.39 20.16
N ARG A 15 13.19 13.07 20.55
CA ARG A 15 13.26 13.91 21.74
C ARG A 15 12.79 15.35 21.52
N MET A 16 12.22 15.67 20.35
CA MET A 16 11.83 17.04 20.02
C MET A 16 10.93 17.70 21.05
N TRP A 17 10.05 16.93 21.68
CA TRP A 17 9.10 17.46 22.67
C TRP A 17 9.75 17.78 24.00
N SER A 18 10.63 16.91 24.50
CA SER A 18 11.40 17.14 25.73
C SER A 18 12.53 18.18 25.53
N GLN A 19 13.13 18.20 24.33
CA GLN A 19 14.20 19.17 23.95
C GLN A 19 13.66 20.24 22.98
N TRP A 20 12.50 20.80 23.30
CA TRP A 20 11.82 21.75 22.43
C TRP A 20 12.64 22.98 22.11
N ASN A 21 12.75 23.30 20.82
CA ASN A 21 13.39 24.53 20.32
C ASN A 21 12.51 25.13 19.20
N GLU A 22 11.73 26.14 19.54
CA GLU A 22 10.81 26.79 18.60
C GLU A 22 11.52 27.36 17.37
N THR A 23 12.70 27.95 17.55
CA THR A 23 13.48 28.54 16.45
C THR A 23 13.84 27.48 15.40
N VAL A 24 14.29 26.29 15.87
CA VAL A 24 14.62 25.19 14.94
C VAL A 24 13.35 24.68 14.26
N VAL A 25 12.25 24.49 15.00
CA VAL A 25 10.98 24.06 14.42
C VAL A 25 10.50 25.02 13.33
N ARG A 26 10.59 26.35 13.54
CA ARG A 26 10.25 27.34 12.50
C ARG A 26 11.11 27.22 11.27
N GLN A 27 12.42 27.06 11.42
CA GLN A 27 13.35 26.87 10.30
C GLN A 27 13.09 25.55 9.56
N ASP A 28 12.75 24.50 10.27
CA ASP A 28 12.43 23.19 9.68
C ASP A 28 11.17 23.28 8.83
N PHE A 29 10.10 23.95 9.32
CA PHE A 29 8.84 24.14 8.59
C PHE A 29 9.01 25.06 7.38
N GLU A 30 9.82 26.11 7.49
CA GLU A 30 10.20 26.97 6.35
C GLU A 30 10.87 26.14 5.24
N ARG A 31 11.88 25.32 5.58
CA ARG A 31 12.56 24.44 4.62
C ARG A 31 11.61 23.42 3.97
N MET A 32 10.73 22.80 4.76
CA MET A 32 9.73 21.88 4.20
C MET A 32 8.81 22.59 3.20
N ALA A 33 8.36 23.79 3.50
CA ALA A 33 7.54 24.58 2.57
C ALA A 33 8.31 24.97 1.30
N GLU A 34 9.60 25.33 1.40
CA GLU A 34 10.49 25.61 0.25
C GLU A 34 10.73 24.37 -0.63
N ALA A 35 10.74 23.16 -0.04
CA ALA A 35 10.79 21.90 -0.76
C ALA A 35 9.46 21.52 -1.43
N GLY A 36 8.42 22.37 -1.32
CA GLY A 36 7.11 22.13 -1.92
C GLY A 36 6.22 21.18 -1.13
N ILE A 37 6.58 20.84 0.11
CA ILE A 37 5.77 20.01 0.99
C ILE A 37 4.44 20.70 1.30
N GLN A 38 3.36 19.92 1.36
CA GLN A 38 2.01 20.38 1.66
C GLN A 38 1.40 19.70 2.89
N SER A 39 1.83 18.48 3.17
CA SER A 39 1.30 17.64 4.25
C SER A 39 2.45 17.12 5.11
N VAL A 40 2.36 17.31 6.43
CA VAL A 40 3.39 16.90 7.38
C VAL A 40 2.76 16.01 8.43
N ARG A 41 3.27 14.78 8.58
CA ARG A 41 2.85 13.86 9.63
C ARG A 41 3.71 14.06 10.86
N VAL A 42 3.07 14.26 12.02
CA VAL A 42 3.70 14.63 13.30
C VAL A 42 3.22 13.73 14.44
N PHE A 43 4.07 13.56 15.45
CA PHE A 43 3.94 12.49 16.43
C PHE A 43 4.07 13.02 17.87
N PRO A 44 2.96 13.20 18.61
CA PRO A 44 3.00 13.32 20.07
C PRO A 44 3.56 12.04 20.71
N LEU A 45 4.83 12.07 21.16
CA LEU A 45 5.44 10.89 21.78
C LEU A 45 4.73 10.56 23.09
N TRP A 46 4.19 9.36 23.24
CA TRP A 46 3.30 9.02 24.34
C TRP A 46 3.87 9.32 25.73
N PRO A 47 5.10 8.89 26.11
CA PRO A 47 5.63 9.19 27.45
C PRO A 47 5.92 10.67 27.68
N ASP A 48 6.15 11.48 26.64
CA ASP A 48 6.36 12.91 26.80
C ASP A 48 5.04 13.65 27.08
N PHE A 49 3.96 13.26 26.36
CA PHE A 49 2.65 13.87 26.52
C PHE A 49 1.85 13.36 27.72
N GLN A 50 2.13 12.13 28.17
CA GLN A 50 1.48 11.51 29.33
C GLN A 50 2.52 10.87 30.26
N PRO A 51 3.32 11.67 30.97
CA PRO A 51 4.47 11.20 31.76
C PRO A 51 4.02 10.59 33.10
N LEU A 52 3.29 9.48 33.02
CA LEU A 52 2.76 8.75 34.16
C LEU A 52 3.76 7.76 34.72
N GLU A 53 3.86 7.74 36.05
CA GLU A 53 4.75 6.87 36.81
C GLU A 53 3.99 6.12 37.90
N LEU A 54 4.52 4.98 38.37
CA LEU A 54 3.97 4.26 39.52
C LEU A 54 4.92 4.38 40.70
N ALA A 55 4.43 5.00 41.77
CA ALA A 55 5.11 4.96 43.06
C ALA A 55 4.96 3.58 43.71
N ALA A 56 6.10 3.02 44.15
CA ALA A 56 6.11 1.78 44.93
C ALA A 56 5.78 2.06 46.40
N GLY A 57 4.85 1.28 46.94
CA GLY A 57 4.55 1.25 48.36
C GLY A 57 5.48 0.28 49.12
N CYS A 58 5.21 0.04 50.42
CA CYS A 58 5.86 -0.98 51.19
C CYS A 58 5.85 -2.34 50.45
N GLN A 59 6.93 -3.09 50.53
CA GLN A 59 7.11 -4.37 49.83
C GLN A 59 7.18 -4.24 48.28
N ASN A 60 7.59 -3.06 47.78
CA ASN A 60 7.74 -2.78 46.35
C ASN A 60 6.47 -3.03 45.52
N ARG A 61 5.28 -2.83 46.09
CA ARG A 61 4.03 -2.96 45.38
C ARG A 61 3.58 -1.61 44.80
N PRO A 62 3.25 -1.51 43.49
CA PRO A 62 2.71 -0.30 42.93
C PRO A 62 1.42 0.10 43.64
N ARG A 63 1.31 1.34 44.13
CA ARG A 63 0.16 1.79 44.90
C ARG A 63 -0.42 3.12 44.46
N LEU A 64 0.35 3.96 43.81
CA LEU A 64 -0.06 5.31 43.47
C LEU A 64 0.45 5.70 42.10
N LEU A 65 -0.50 6.13 41.25
CA LEU A 65 -0.17 6.75 39.98
C LEU A 65 0.29 8.19 40.23
N GLN A 66 1.43 8.54 39.65
CA GLN A 66 2.05 9.85 39.76
C GLN A 66 2.24 10.50 38.39
N PHE A 67 2.31 11.83 38.41
CA PHE A 67 2.69 12.65 37.28
C PHE A 67 4.05 13.29 37.58
N ARG A 68 5.11 12.89 36.86
CA ARG A 68 6.48 13.38 37.09
C ARG A 68 6.90 13.34 38.58
N GLY A 69 6.66 12.22 39.25
CA GLY A 69 6.99 12.03 40.67
C GLY A 69 6.08 12.72 41.68
N GLY A 70 5.01 13.41 41.23
CA GLY A 70 4.04 14.10 42.09
C GLY A 70 2.59 13.65 41.85
N PRO A 71 1.60 14.26 42.51
CA PRO A 71 0.19 14.02 42.23
C PRO A 71 -0.18 14.50 40.84
N LEU A 72 -1.25 13.94 40.28
CA LEU A 72 -1.84 14.46 39.02
C LEU A 72 -2.25 15.92 39.24
N PRO A 73 -1.90 16.84 38.30
CA PRO A 73 -2.31 18.24 38.37
C PRO A 73 -3.85 18.36 38.37
N ASP A 74 -4.39 19.30 39.17
CA ASP A 74 -5.84 19.55 39.24
C ASP A 74 -6.33 20.51 38.13
N THR A 75 -6.03 20.16 36.90
CA THR A 75 -6.49 20.81 35.68
C THR A 75 -7.20 19.80 34.80
N PRO A 76 -7.98 20.21 33.78
CA PRO A 76 -8.62 19.26 32.86
C PRO A 76 -7.63 18.30 32.20
N CYS A 77 -6.50 18.78 31.68
CA CYS A 77 -5.46 17.93 31.09
C CYS A 77 -4.69 17.13 32.15
N GLY A 78 -4.37 17.75 33.27
CA GLY A 78 -3.65 17.10 34.37
C GLY A 78 -4.41 15.92 34.96
N ARG A 79 -5.75 16.02 35.13
CA ARG A 79 -6.58 14.90 35.56
C ARG A 79 -6.60 13.76 34.55
N ASP A 80 -6.34 14.03 33.27
CA ASP A 80 -6.13 13.03 32.21
C ASP A 80 -4.67 12.56 32.13
N GLY A 81 -3.80 13.02 33.03
CA GLY A 81 -2.37 12.70 33.08
C GLY A 81 -1.57 13.34 31.95
N VAL A 82 -2.13 14.35 31.26
CA VAL A 82 -1.53 14.99 30.09
C VAL A 82 -0.75 16.24 30.49
N ASP A 83 0.45 16.37 29.94
CA ASP A 83 1.32 17.52 30.18
C ASP A 83 0.89 18.73 29.34
N GLU A 84 0.40 19.76 29.99
CA GLU A 84 -0.06 21.00 29.35
C GLU A 84 1.05 21.75 28.61
N GLN A 85 2.29 21.63 29.06
CA GLN A 85 3.43 22.23 28.36
C GLN A 85 3.62 21.55 26.98
N MET A 86 3.47 20.22 26.91
CA MET A 86 3.54 19.50 25.63
C MET A 86 2.40 19.87 24.71
N VAL A 87 1.18 20.01 25.24
CA VAL A 87 0.02 20.52 24.49
C VAL A 87 0.31 21.92 23.94
N GLN A 88 0.86 22.83 24.76
CA GLN A 88 1.20 24.19 24.30
C GLN A 88 2.30 24.17 23.22
N ARG A 89 3.32 23.31 23.35
CA ARG A 89 4.35 23.13 22.30
C ARG A 89 3.72 22.64 21.00
N PHE A 90 2.77 21.71 21.08
CA PHE A 90 2.05 21.25 19.89
C PHE A 90 1.20 22.35 19.26
N ARG A 91 0.50 23.17 20.06
CA ARG A 91 -0.24 24.34 19.54
C ARG A 91 0.68 25.30 18.81
N THR A 92 1.88 25.56 19.35
CA THR A 92 2.91 26.38 18.69
C THR A 92 3.34 25.77 17.36
N LEU A 93 3.63 24.46 17.33
CA LEU A 93 3.98 23.75 16.08
C LEU A 93 2.86 23.87 15.04
N ALA A 94 1.61 23.66 15.43
CA ALA A 94 0.48 23.75 14.51
C ALA A 94 0.23 25.19 14.00
N THR A 95 0.53 26.19 14.82
CA THR A 95 0.50 27.59 14.40
C THR A 95 1.58 27.86 13.34
N ILE A 96 2.80 27.38 13.57
CA ILE A 96 3.90 27.48 12.60
C ILE A 96 3.53 26.78 11.28
N ALA A 97 2.92 25.58 11.36
CA ALA A 97 2.44 24.89 10.17
C ALA A 97 1.43 25.74 9.37
N ALA A 98 0.47 26.35 10.06
CA ALA A 98 -0.53 27.24 9.43
C ALA A 98 0.10 28.47 8.77
N GLU A 99 1.10 29.10 9.39
CA GLU A 99 1.87 30.22 8.83
C GLU A 99 2.50 29.85 7.47
N HIS A 100 2.98 28.60 7.34
CA HIS A 100 3.56 28.07 6.10
C HIS A 100 2.55 27.34 5.18
N ARG A 101 1.24 27.34 5.52
CA ARG A 101 0.17 26.65 4.77
C ARG A 101 0.40 25.15 4.64
N LEU A 102 1.00 24.54 5.64
CA LEU A 102 1.21 23.10 5.74
C LEU A 102 0.07 22.48 6.55
N GLU A 103 -0.51 21.40 6.05
CA GLU A 103 -1.47 20.61 6.83
C GLU A 103 -0.75 19.58 7.69
N LEU A 104 -1.37 19.23 8.82
CA LEU A 104 -0.84 18.22 9.74
C LEU A 104 -1.70 16.96 9.75
N ILE A 105 -1.04 15.82 9.75
CA ILE A 105 -1.58 14.51 10.13
C ILE A 105 -1.00 14.19 11.50
N VAL A 106 -1.84 13.87 12.48
CA VAL A 106 -1.42 13.76 13.88
C VAL A 106 -1.58 12.34 14.41
N GLY A 107 -0.47 11.63 14.62
CA GLY A 107 -0.41 10.30 15.22
C GLY A 107 -0.49 10.37 16.75
N LEU A 108 -1.70 10.28 17.32
CA LEU A 108 -2.04 10.66 18.70
C LEU A 108 -1.35 9.82 19.77
N VAL A 109 -1.33 8.48 19.63
CA VAL A 109 -0.66 7.57 20.56
C VAL A 109 0.61 7.04 19.91
N THR A 110 1.68 7.84 19.89
CA THR A 110 2.96 7.39 19.35
C THR A 110 3.73 6.62 20.42
N GLY A 111 3.46 5.32 20.51
CA GLY A 111 4.15 4.39 21.40
C GLY A 111 5.19 3.52 20.69
N TRP A 112 5.19 3.50 19.36
CA TRP A 112 6.18 2.81 18.53
C TRP A 112 6.78 3.77 17.52
N MET A 113 8.12 3.81 17.45
CA MET A 113 8.83 4.67 16.50
C MET A 113 10.24 4.15 16.25
N SER A 114 10.64 4.04 14.98
CA SER A 114 12.01 3.69 14.58
C SER A 114 12.53 2.39 15.21
N GLY A 115 11.66 1.39 15.33
CA GLY A 115 12.01 0.09 15.92
C GLY A 115 12.07 0.09 17.46
N GLN A 116 11.64 1.15 18.12
CA GLN A 116 11.65 1.28 19.58
C GLN A 116 10.25 1.50 20.15
N LEU A 117 9.96 0.82 21.27
CA LEU A 117 8.77 1.02 22.07
C LEU A 117 8.97 2.16 23.08
N PHE A 118 8.04 3.12 23.09
CA PHE A 118 8.00 4.28 23.99
C PHE A 118 6.74 4.24 24.84
N LEU A 119 6.86 3.86 26.08
CA LEU A 119 5.74 3.78 27.04
C LEU A 119 5.98 4.69 28.23
N PRO A 120 4.92 5.31 28.79
CA PRO A 120 5.00 5.88 30.14
C PRO A 120 5.42 4.81 31.15
N GLN A 121 6.23 5.18 32.12
CA GLN A 121 6.77 4.25 33.13
C GLN A 121 5.67 3.48 33.88
N ALA A 122 4.52 4.09 34.07
CA ALA A 122 3.35 3.46 34.71
C ALA A 122 2.84 2.21 33.98
N PHE A 123 3.15 2.08 32.68
CA PHE A 123 2.68 0.97 31.84
C PHE A 123 3.83 0.00 31.48
N ALA A 124 5.03 0.20 32.05
CA ALA A 124 6.13 -0.74 31.88
C ALA A 124 5.72 -2.14 32.39
N GLY A 125 5.87 -3.15 31.54
CA GLY A 125 5.46 -4.53 31.85
C GLY A 125 3.97 -4.84 31.63
N LEU A 126 3.18 -3.89 31.11
CA LEU A 126 1.83 -4.13 30.60
C LEU A 126 1.86 -4.15 29.07
N ASP A 127 1.04 -4.99 28.46
CA ASP A 127 0.80 -4.89 27.03
C ASP A 127 -0.06 -3.63 26.74
N PRO A 128 0.42 -2.69 25.93
CA PRO A 128 -0.27 -1.42 25.70
C PRO A 128 -1.60 -1.57 24.94
N LEU A 129 -1.77 -2.63 24.15
CA LEU A 129 -2.94 -2.84 23.31
C LEU A 129 -4.03 -3.69 23.99
N ARG A 130 -3.66 -4.50 25.01
CA ARG A 130 -4.56 -5.45 25.67
C ARG A 130 -4.91 -5.07 27.11
N SER A 131 -4.02 -4.35 27.80
CA SER A 131 -4.26 -3.97 29.20
C SER A 131 -5.38 -2.94 29.31
N PRO A 132 -6.51 -3.23 29.98
CA PRO A 132 -7.59 -2.25 30.17
C PRO A 132 -7.12 -0.96 30.87
N LEU A 133 -6.12 -1.06 31.73
CA LEU A 133 -5.52 0.12 32.38
C LEU A 133 -4.78 1.00 31.39
N SER A 134 -3.96 0.41 30.52
CA SER A 134 -3.25 1.12 29.48
C SER A 134 -4.22 1.79 28.50
N ILE A 135 -5.18 1.03 27.97
CA ILE A 135 -6.21 1.53 27.04
C ILE A 135 -7.00 2.70 27.64
N LYS A 136 -7.39 2.59 28.92
CA LYS A 136 -8.09 3.68 29.64
C LYS A 136 -7.28 4.99 29.61
N TRP A 137 -5.97 4.93 29.83
CA TRP A 137 -5.14 6.13 29.84
C TRP A 137 -4.83 6.64 28.43
N GLN A 138 -4.71 5.77 27.44
CA GLN A 138 -4.65 6.17 26.03
C GLN A 138 -5.93 6.92 25.61
N ILE A 139 -7.10 6.43 25.97
CA ILE A 139 -8.38 7.11 25.71
C ILE A 139 -8.40 8.51 26.33
N ARG A 140 -7.91 8.67 27.57
CA ARG A 140 -7.80 9.97 28.22
C ARG A 140 -6.83 10.90 27.50
N LEU A 141 -5.66 10.40 27.12
CA LEU A 141 -4.69 11.15 26.31
C LEU A 141 -5.32 11.63 25.01
N VAL A 142 -5.91 10.72 24.24
CA VAL A 142 -6.54 11.03 22.95
C VAL A 142 -7.64 12.08 23.10
N ARG A 143 -8.56 11.88 24.03
CA ARG A 143 -9.63 12.87 24.27
C ARG A 143 -9.10 14.24 24.68
N CYS A 144 -8.10 14.28 25.56
CA CYS A 144 -7.47 15.54 25.94
C CYS A 144 -6.82 16.22 24.74
N LEU A 145 -5.96 15.51 23.98
CA LEU A 145 -5.27 16.10 22.83
C LEU A 145 -6.24 16.58 21.76
N VAL A 146 -7.21 15.77 21.37
CA VAL A 146 -8.18 16.16 20.34
C VAL A 146 -9.00 17.37 20.80
N ARG A 147 -9.51 17.39 22.02
CA ARG A 147 -10.26 18.52 22.59
C ARG A 147 -9.45 19.82 22.58
N GLU A 148 -8.18 19.75 22.99
CA GLU A 148 -7.31 20.93 23.10
C GLU A 148 -6.75 21.39 21.74
N LEU A 149 -6.77 20.57 20.70
CA LEU A 149 -6.13 20.86 19.43
C LEU A 149 -7.10 21.00 18.25
N ARG A 150 -8.36 20.58 18.38
CA ARG A 150 -9.34 20.57 17.28
C ARG A 150 -9.68 21.94 16.69
N ASP A 151 -9.40 23.03 17.38
CA ASP A 151 -9.60 24.40 16.90
C ASP A 151 -8.48 24.86 15.94
N LEU A 152 -7.39 24.09 15.80
CA LEU A 152 -6.23 24.47 15.01
C LEU A 152 -6.46 24.11 13.53
N PRO A 153 -6.47 25.11 12.61
CA PRO A 153 -6.83 24.89 11.21
C PRO A 153 -5.79 24.08 10.41
N ALA A 154 -4.55 24.00 10.88
CA ALA A 154 -3.52 23.21 10.23
C ALA A 154 -3.78 21.69 10.34
N ILE A 155 -4.49 21.24 11.37
CA ILE A 155 -4.76 19.81 11.55
C ILE A 155 -5.82 19.37 10.53
N ALA A 156 -5.43 18.45 9.64
CA ALA A 156 -6.29 17.94 8.58
C ALA A 156 -6.79 16.51 8.85
N VAL A 157 -6.00 15.68 9.55
CA VAL A 157 -6.28 14.26 9.77
C VAL A 157 -5.84 13.87 11.17
N TRP A 158 -6.66 13.10 11.86
CA TRP A 158 -6.29 12.41 13.09
C TRP A 158 -5.89 10.98 12.78
N GLU A 159 -5.01 10.43 13.59
CA GLU A 159 -4.54 9.05 13.48
C GLU A 159 -4.45 8.46 14.90
N PRO A 160 -4.89 7.20 15.14
CA PRO A 160 -4.80 6.56 16.45
C PRO A 160 -3.38 6.56 17.03
N GLY A 161 -2.39 6.33 16.17
CA GLY A 161 -0.97 6.37 16.51
C GLY A 161 -0.10 5.81 15.39
N ASN A 162 1.21 6.00 15.48
CA ASN A 162 2.14 5.46 14.49
C ASN A 162 2.33 3.96 14.66
N GLU A 163 2.06 3.19 13.58
CA GLU A 163 2.28 1.73 13.53
C GLU A 163 1.84 1.04 14.84
N SER A 164 0.65 1.38 15.30
CA SER A 164 0.16 0.94 16.61
C SER A 164 0.08 -0.58 16.73
N ASN A 165 -0.04 -1.28 15.62
CA ASN A 165 0.05 -2.74 15.55
C ASN A 165 1.44 -3.31 15.90
N CYS A 166 2.47 -2.46 15.99
CA CYS A 166 3.81 -2.82 16.48
C CYS A 166 4.03 -2.52 17.98
N MET A 167 3.07 -1.88 18.66
CA MET A 167 3.23 -1.49 20.06
C MET A 167 3.13 -2.64 21.06
N GLY A 168 2.49 -3.75 20.70
CA GLY A 168 2.26 -4.86 21.62
C GLY A 168 1.78 -6.11 20.88
N GLU A 169 1.51 -7.16 21.64
CA GLU A 169 1.04 -8.44 21.12
C GLU A 169 -0.49 -8.49 21.14
N ILE A 170 -1.08 -8.70 19.98
CA ILE A 170 -2.50 -8.98 19.79
C ILE A 170 -2.64 -10.42 19.35
N ALA A 171 -3.51 -11.18 20.01
CA ALA A 171 -3.70 -12.60 19.72
C ALA A 171 -4.87 -12.86 18.75
N THR A 172 -5.85 -11.95 18.69
CA THR A 172 -7.08 -12.15 17.91
C THR A 172 -7.49 -10.87 17.18
N PRO A 173 -8.21 -10.99 16.05
CA PRO A 173 -8.80 -9.85 15.37
C PRO A 173 -9.73 -9.01 16.25
N GLN A 174 -10.44 -9.64 17.18
CA GLN A 174 -11.33 -8.96 18.13
C GLN A 174 -10.57 -8.06 19.11
N GLU A 175 -9.39 -8.46 19.57
CA GLU A 175 -8.54 -7.61 20.38
C GLU A 175 -8.05 -6.39 19.58
N ALA A 176 -7.63 -6.59 18.31
CA ALA A 176 -7.25 -5.52 17.41
C ALA A 176 -8.41 -4.55 17.14
N TRP A 177 -9.59 -5.10 16.84
CA TRP A 177 -10.83 -4.33 16.64
C TRP A 177 -11.19 -3.51 17.89
N ASN A 178 -11.16 -4.14 19.08
CA ASN A 178 -11.49 -3.47 20.34
C ASN A 178 -10.57 -2.28 20.62
N TRP A 179 -9.26 -2.44 20.43
CA TRP A 179 -8.32 -1.34 20.63
C TRP A 179 -8.57 -0.22 19.62
N THR A 180 -8.65 -0.55 18.34
CA THR A 180 -8.86 0.44 17.27
C THR A 180 -10.17 1.20 17.48
N ASN A 181 -11.27 0.46 17.77
CA ASN A 181 -12.58 1.07 18.05
C ASN A 181 -12.54 1.99 19.27
N ALA A 182 -11.86 1.59 20.35
CA ALA A 182 -11.75 2.41 21.56
C ALA A 182 -11.04 3.74 21.28
N ILE A 183 -9.95 3.73 20.50
CA ILE A 183 -9.18 4.94 20.18
C ILE A 183 -9.91 5.80 19.14
N THR A 184 -10.43 5.22 18.06
CA THR A 184 -11.17 5.99 17.03
C THR A 184 -12.47 6.59 17.58
N ALA A 185 -13.19 5.87 18.46
CA ALA A 185 -14.36 6.41 19.16
C ALA A 185 -13.98 7.57 20.11
N ALA A 186 -12.82 7.50 20.78
CA ALA A 186 -12.32 8.60 21.63
C ALA A 186 -11.99 9.84 20.79
N ILE A 187 -11.41 9.69 19.60
CA ILE A 187 -11.18 10.79 18.65
C ILE A 187 -12.51 11.42 18.25
N ARG A 188 -13.43 10.61 17.74
CA ARG A 188 -14.72 11.10 17.21
C ARG A 188 -15.63 11.73 18.28
N ALA A 189 -15.49 11.32 19.54
CA ALA A 189 -16.22 11.92 20.66
C ALA A 189 -15.82 13.40 20.90
N GLU A 190 -14.61 13.81 20.54
CA GLU A 190 -14.14 15.19 20.70
C GLU A 190 -14.11 15.96 19.36
N ASP A 191 -13.88 15.28 18.23
CA ASP A 191 -13.89 15.86 16.88
C ASP A 191 -14.44 14.86 15.85
N ALA A 192 -15.68 15.08 15.43
CA ALA A 192 -16.34 14.31 14.38
C ALA A 192 -16.21 14.96 12.98
N THR A 193 -15.44 16.03 12.85
CA THR A 193 -15.37 16.81 11.59
C THR A 193 -14.18 16.43 10.71
N ARG A 194 -13.11 15.94 11.32
CA ARG A 194 -11.90 15.52 10.60
C ARG A 194 -11.87 14.00 10.41
N PRO A 195 -11.34 13.53 9.26
CA PRO A 195 -11.18 12.10 9.03
C PRO A 195 -10.14 11.50 9.97
N VAL A 196 -10.32 10.20 10.27
CA VAL A 196 -9.38 9.38 11.02
C VAL A 196 -8.67 8.43 10.05
N ALA A 197 -7.34 8.50 10.00
CA ALA A 197 -6.48 7.58 9.23
C ALA A 197 -6.10 6.36 10.07
N SER A 198 -5.73 5.25 9.43
CA SER A 198 -5.40 4.00 10.14
C SER A 198 -4.04 4.02 10.84
N GLY A 199 -3.00 4.57 10.21
CA GLY A 199 -1.63 4.64 10.75
C GLY A 199 -0.98 3.28 10.98
N MET A 200 -1.42 2.23 10.28
CA MET A 200 -1.00 0.85 10.52
C MET A 200 -0.03 0.34 9.47
N HIS A 201 0.90 -0.46 9.92
CA HIS A 201 1.91 -1.09 9.09
C HIS A 201 1.54 -2.53 8.72
N GLY A 202 1.69 -2.89 7.43
CA GLY A 202 1.63 -4.28 6.98
C GLY A 202 0.30 -4.98 7.26
N LEU A 203 -0.84 -4.31 7.05
CA LEU A 203 -2.16 -4.92 7.18
C LEU A 203 -2.40 -6.00 6.14
N MET A 204 -3.26 -6.94 6.51
CA MET A 204 -3.62 -8.10 5.70
C MET A 204 -5.13 -8.13 5.42
N PRO A 205 -5.57 -8.73 4.32
CA PRO A 205 -6.97 -9.10 4.20
C PRO A 205 -7.30 -10.25 5.14
N GLY A 206 -8.46 -10.23 5.72
CA GLY A 206 -8.88 -11.22 6.68
C GLY A 206 -10.38 -11.39 6.72
N ALA A 207 -10.96 -12.00 5.69
CA ALA A 207 -12.33 -12.47 5.82
C ALA A 207 -12.41 -13.60 6.87
N ASP A 208 -13.57 -13.73 7.47
CA ASP A 208 -13.83 -14.67 8.57
C ASP A 208 -12.93 -14.43 9.81
N THR A 209 -12.56 -13.18 10.01
CA THR A 209 -11.73 -12.74 11.14
C THR A 209 -12.34 -13.02 12.51
N GLU A 210 -13.65 -13.30 12.58
CA GLU A 210 -14.29 -13.58 13.84
C GLU A 210 -13.90 -14.94 14.44
N PHE A 211 -13.52 -15.93 13.61
CA PHE A 211 -13.34 -17.30 14.08
C PHE A 211 -12.05 -18.01 13.61
N GLY A 212 -11.16 -17.40 12.86
CA GLY A 212 -10.03 -18.17 12.36
C GLY A 212 -8.90 -17.47 11.60
N SER A 213 -8.80 -16.16 11.66
CA SER A 213 -7.63 -15.50 11.05
C SER A 213 -6.37 -15.73 11.89
N GLU A 214 -5.28 -16.17 11.25
CA GLU A 214 -3.95 -16.24 11.87
C GLU A 214 -3.33 -14.86 12.10
N LEU A 215 -3.90 -13.80 11.48
CA LEU A 215 -3.38 -12.44 11.54
C LEU A 215 -4.41 -11.51 12.16
N PRO A 216 -4.07 -10.88 13.30
CA PRO A 216 -5.05 -10.11 14.06
C PRO A 216 -5.36 -8.73 13.43
N TRP A 217 -4.47 -8.17 12.63
CA TRP A 217 -4.63 -6.84 12.05
C TRP A 217 -5.01 -6.93 10.57
N THR A 218 -6.26 -6.58 10.24
CA THR A 218 -6.80 -6.74 8.89
C THR A 218 -7.16 -5.42 8.24
N ILE A 219 -7.10 -5.38 6.91
CA ILE A 219 -7.47 -4.21 6.12
C ILE A 219 -8.95 -3.88 6.33
N GLU A 220 -9.82 -4.90 6.32
CA GLU A 220 -11.27 -4.76 6.46
C GLU A 220 -11.65 -4.17 7.81
N THR A 221 -11.05 -4.66 8.90
CA THR A 221 -11.26 -4.12 10.25
C THR A 221 -10.86 -2.64 10.33
N GLN A 222 -9.74 -2.28 9.72
CA GLN A 222 -9.33 -0.88 9.68
C GLN A 222 -10.26 -0.04 8.79
N GLY A 223 -10.73 -0.61 7.67
CA GLY A 223 -11.72 0.03 6.79
C GLY A 223 -13.08 0.26 7.47
N GLU A 224 -13.51 -0.63 8.36
CA GLU A 224 -14.72 -0.44 9.18
C GLU A 224 -14.58 0.75 10.14
N LEU A 225 -13.43 0.88 10.79
CA LEU A 225 -13.22 1.79 11.93
C LEU A 225 -12.57 3.13 11.56
N CYS A 226 -11.90 3.24 10.41
CA CYS A 226 -11.21 4.44 9.94
C CYS A 226 -11.86 5.01 8.67
N ASP A 227 -11.62 6.29 8.42
CA ASP A 227 -12.13 6.99 7.23
C ASP A 227 -11.14 6.95 6.07
N LEU A 228 -9.85 6.79 6.38
CA LEU A 228 -8.74 6.72 5.44
C LEU A 228 -7.83 5.55 5.81
N LEU A 229 -7.30 4.85 4.81
CA LEU A 229 -6.34 3.77 5.02
C LEU A 229 -4.95 4.16 4.52
N THR A 230 -3.92 3.75 5.25
CA THR A 230 -2.58 4.27 5.06
C THR A 230 -1.52 3.17 5.10
N PRO A 231 -1.00 2.70 3.95
CA PRO A 231 0.12 1.78 3.89
C PRO A 231 1.47 2.47 4.13
N HIS A 232 2.45 1.69 4.66
CA HIS A 232 3.87 2.03 4.80
C HIS A 232 4.73 1.13 3.90
N PRO A 233 4.74 1.33 2.57
CA PRO A 233 5.30 0.40 1.60
C PRO A 233 6.80 0.57 1.37
N TYR A 234 7.65 0.13 2.30
CA TYR A 234 9.11 0.14 2.13
C TYR A 234 9.60 -1.03 1.27
N PRO A 235 10.14 -0.80 0.06
CA PRO A 235 10.38 -1.89 -0.90
C PRO A 235 11.45 -2.89 -0.50
N HIS A 236 12.46 -2.52 0.26
CA HIS A 236 13.59 -3.41 0.58
C HIS A 236 13.75 -3.75 2.06
N SER A 237 13.04 -3.09 2.95
CA SER A 237 13.13 -3.32 4.39
C SER A 237 12.29 -4.49 4.87
N MET A 238 11.14 -4.69 4.24
CA MET A 238 10.20 -5.72 4.62
C MET A 238 10.63 -7.06 4.05
N SER A 239 11.06 -7.96 4.92
CA SER A 239 11.69 -9.23 4.58
C SER A 239 10.85 -10.16 3.71
N LYS A 240 9.57 -9.91 3.59
CA LYS A 240 8.60 -10.83 2.99
C LYS A 240 8.03 -10.37 1.65
N LEU A 241 8.40 -9.18 1.15
CA LEU A 241 7.78 -8.63 -0.06
C LEU A 241 8.55 -8.96 -1.33
N PRO A 242 7.84 -9.20 -2.46
CA PRO A 242 8.46 -9.52 -3.75
C PRO A 242 9.42 -8.45 -4.29
N ALA A 243 9.26 -7.18 -3.89
CA ALA A 243 10.10 -6.08 -4.37
C ALA A 243 11.60 -6.22 -4.07
N ARG A 244 11.98 -7.02 -3.06
CA ARG A 244 13.40 -7.26 -2.72
C ARG A 244 14.20 -7.99 -3.79
N VAL A 245 13.53 -8.60 -4.74
CA VAL A 245 14.15 -9.44 -5.79
C VAL A 245 14.83 -8.60 -6.85
N ASP A 246 14.40 -7.35 -7.02
CA ASP A 246 14.82 -6.46 -8.10
C ASP A 246 15.40 -5.13 -7.60
N PRO A 247 16.14 -4.38 -8.43
CA PRO A 247 16.64 -3.04 -8.07
C PRO A 247 15.52 -2.08 -7.68
N HIS A 248 15.84 -1.06 -6.86
CA HIS A 248 14.90 0.01 -6.48
C HIS A 248 14.28 0.74 -7.69
N THR A 249 14.99 0.83 -8.80
CA THR A 249 14.52 1.47 -10.03
C THR A 249 13.71 0.55 -10.94
N SER A 250 13.43 -0.69 -10.52
CA SER A 250 12.60 -1.61 -11.28
C SER A 250 11.12 -1.25 -11.21
N ILE A 251 10.36 -1.66 -12.23
CA ILE A 251 8.89 -1.54 -12.22
C ILE A 251 8.28 -2.21 -10.97
N ARG A 252 8.85 -3.31 -10.50
CA ARG A 252 8.40 -4.03 -9.31
C ARG A 252 8.49 -3.15 -8.06
N ALA A 253 9.64 -2.52 -7.82
CA ALA A 253 9.84 -1.63 -6.68
C ALA A 253 8.98 -0.35 -6.78
N ALA A 254 8.91 0.25 -7.97
CA ALA A 254 8.14 1.47 -8.21
C ALA A 254 6.63 1.30 -7.99
N PHE A 255 6.10 0.11 -8.30
CA PHE A 255 4.67 -0.17 -8.09
C PHE A 255 4.32 -0.66 -6.69
N GLN A 256 5.28 -0.89 -5.80
CA GLN A 256 4.96 -1.37 -4.45
C GLN A 256 3.95 -0.48 -3.73
N ALA A 257 4.24 0.81 -3.67
CA ALA A 257 3.35 1.77 -3.03
C ALA A 257 1.95 1.76 -3.65
N THR A 258 1.88 1.63 -4.98
CA THR A 258 0.61 1.59 -5.71
C THR A 258 -0.18 0.32 -5.43
N VAL A 259 0.46 -0.83 -5.42
CA VAL A 259 -0.21 -2.12 -5.15
C VAL A 259 -0.76 -2.16 -3.73
N GLU A 260 0.04 -1.77 -2.73
CA GLU A 260 -0.43 -1.73 -1.33
C GLU A 260 -1.54 -0.69 -1.15
N LEU A 261 -1.42 0.49 -1.77
CA LEU A 261 -2.49 1.49 -1.82
C LEU A 261 -3.80 0.88 -2.34
N ARG A 262 -3.72 0.09 -3.43
CA ARG A 262 -4.90 -0.54 -4.03
C ARG A 262 -5.46 -1.66 -3.15
N PHE A 263 -4.62 -2.49 -2.54
CA PHE A 263 -5.09 -3.47 -1.55
C PHE A 263 -5.87 -2.78 -0.44
N TYR A 264 -5.32 -1.74 0.17
CA TYR A 264 -5.97 -1.04 1.27
C TYR A 264 -7.28 -0.40 0.81
N SER A 265 -7.27 0.30 -0.32
CA SER A 265 -8.47 0.96 -0.80
C SER A 265 -9.56 -0.01 -1.28
N ASP A 266 -9.19 -1.04 -2.04
CA ASP A 266 -10.17 -1.96 -2.65
C ASP A 266 -10.76 -2.93 -1.61
N LEU A 267 -9.91 -3.52 -0.74
CA LEU A 267 -10.35 -4.48 0.27
C LEU A 267 -10.94 -3.81 1.51
N GLY A 268 -10.41 -2.66 1.91
CA GLY A 268 -10.95 -1.90 3.04
C GLY A 268 -12.12 -0.99 2.68
N GLY A 269 -12.46 -0.84 1.40
CA GLY A 269 -13.59 -0.03 0.92
C GLY A 269 -13.51 1.44 1.27
N LYS A 270 -12.29 1.99 1.48
CA LYS A 270 -12.06 3.38 1.88
C LYS A 270 -11.00 4.04 0.99
N PRO A 271 -11.03 5.37 0.83
CA PRO A 271 -9.91 6.08 0.24
C PRO A 271 -8.61 5.78 1.00
N ALA A 272 -7.51 5.68 0.25
CA ALA A 272 -6.20 5.43 0.84
C ALA A 272 -5.15 6.42 0.33
N PHE A 273 -4.05 6.57 1.08
CA PHE A 273 -2.89 7.33 0.65
C PHE A 273 -1.60 6.72 1.20
N VAL A 274 -0.49 6.96 0.50
CA VAL A 274 0.85 6.50 0.92
C VAL A 274 1.35 7.40 2.04
N GLU A 275 1.35 6.91 3.28
CA GLU A 275 1.63 7.70 4.47
C GLU A 275 3.10 7.70 4.86
N GLU A 276 3.79 6.62 4.53
CA GLU A 276 5.20 6.48 4.85
C GLU A 276 5.90 5.60 3.82
N ILE A 277 6.90 6.13 3.15
CA ILE A 277 7.74 5.42 2.19
C ILE A 277 9.15 6.02 2.19
N GLY A 278 10.14 5.21 1.93
CA GLY A 278 11.52 5.64 1.86
C GLY A 278 12.45 4.53 1.40
N THR A 279 13.72 4.87 1.33
CA THR A 279 14.80 3.90 1.13
C THR A 279 15.72 4.01 2.32
N PHE A 280 15.91 2.91 3.05
CA PHE A 280 16.83 2.92 4.18
C PHE A 280 18.27 3.11 3.71
N ALA A 281 19.16 3.31 4.63
CA ALA A 281 20.62 3.43 4.52
C ALA A 281 21.25 3.53 3.11
N PRO A 282 22.36 4.26 2.90
CA PRO A 282 23.02 4.38 1.59
C PRO A 282 23.47 3.05 0.99
N SER A 283 23.55 2.00 1.81
CA SER A 283 23.87 0.63 1.36
C SER A 283 22.79 -0.03 0.50
N TYR A 284 21.58 0.49 0.49
CA TYR A 284 20.49 -0.03 -0.37
C TYR A 284 20.52 0.53 -1.78
N CYS A 285 20.73 1.84 -1.92
CA CYS A 285 20.91 2.50 -3.21
C CYS A 285 21.52 3.90 -3.04
N ASN A 286 22.07 4.43 -4.13
CA ASN A 286 22.61 5.78 -4.16
C ASN A 286 21.51 6.85 -4.25
N GLU A 287 21.88 8.13 -4.09
CA GLU A 287 20.94 9.26 -4.08
C GLU A 287 20.18 9.42 -5.40
N GLN A 288 20.81 9.12 -6.54
CA GLN A 288 20.15 9.18 -7.84
C GLN A 288 19.05 8.12 -7.97
N SER A 289 19.36 6.88 -7.61
CA SER A 289 18.37 5.78 -7.63
C SER A 289 17.21 6.01 -6.66
N LYS A 290 17.47 6.64 -5.48
CA LYS A 290 16.40 7.06 -4.56
C LYS A 290 15.45 8.07 -5.23
N ALA A 291 16.01 9.07 -5.90
CA ALA A 291 15.24 10.10 -6.59
C ALA A 291 14.40 9.54 -7.74
N GLU A 292 14.97 8.63 -8.52
CA GLU A 292 14.28 7.92 -9.61
C GLU A 292 13.15 7.03 -9.09
N PHE A 293 13.41 6.27 -8.02
CA PHE A 293 12.40 5.48 -7.33
C PHE A 293 11.23 6.34 -6.83
N LEU A 294 11.54 7.44 -6.14
CA LEU A 294 10.51 8.34 -5.62
C LEU A 294 9.67 8.92 -6.74
N ARG A 295 10.30 9.47 -7.79
CA ARG A 295 9.61 10.05 -8.94
C ARG A 295 8.66 9.05 -9.58
N ASN A 296 9.12 7.85 -9.88
CA ASN A 296 8.32 6.81 -10.50
C ASN A 296 7.15 6.38 -9.59
N SER A 297 7.41 6.17 -8.29
CA SER A 297 6.39 5.79 -7.32
C SER A 297 5.31 6.87 -7.17
N MET A 298 5.66 8.16 -7.18
CA MET A 298 4.69 9.26 -7.10
C MET A 298 3.75 9.30 -8.30
N PHE A 299 4.27 9.16 -9.53
CA PHE A 299 3.43 9.13 -10.74
C PHE A 299 2.47 7.94 -10.74
N ASN A 300 2.97 6.75 -10.39
CA ASN A 300 2.14 5.54 -10.32
C ASN A 300 1.07 5.64 -9.21
N ALA A 301 1.43 6.08 -8.01
CA ALA A 301 0.47 6.25 -6.91
C ALA A 301 -0.58 7.33 -7.22
N TRP A 302 -0.18 8.44 -7.83
CA TRP A 302 -1.10 9.50 -8.26
C TRP A 302 -2.09 9.00 -9.31
N ALA A 303 -1.62 8.30 -10.33
CA ALA A 303 -2.47 7.71 -11.36
C ALA A 303 -3.49 6.70 -10.78
N HIS A 304 -3.21 6.10 -9.63
CA HIS A 304 -4.09 5.12 -8.99
C HIS A 304 -4.84 5.66 -7.76
N GLY A 305 -4.95 6.99 -7.64
CA GLY A 305 -5.87 7.65 -6.72
C GLY A 305 -5.33 7.93 -5.32
N SER A 306 -4.00 7.93 -5.11
CA SER A 306 -3.44 8.38 -3.84
C SER A 306 -3.75 9.86 -3.61
N SER A 307 -4.39 10.19 -2.49
CA SER A 307 -4.69 11.59 -2.14
C SER A 307 -3.49 12.33 -1.56
N ARG A 308 -2.54 11.62 -0.96
CA ARG A 308 -1.27 12.10 -0.40
C ARG A 308 -0.16 11.11 -0.65
N PHE A 309 1.09 11.60 -0.61
CA PHE A 309 2.27 10.76 -0.71
C PHE A 309 3.36 11.35 0.19
N LEU A 310 3.71 10.65 1.28
CA LEU A 310 4.60 11.14 2.31
C LEU A 310 5.91 10.34 2.35
N TRP A 311 7.03 11.06 2.31
CA TRP A 311 8.37 10.48 2.45
C TRP A 311 8.79 10.33 3.91
N TRP A 312 9.48 9.27 4.27
CA TRP A 312 10.18 9.10 5.53
C TRP A 312 11.66 9.46 5.34
N CYS A 313 12.15 10.58 5.86
CA CYS A 313 11.46 11.64 6.60
C CYS A 313 11.97 13.04 6.12
N ALA A 314 11.62 14.10 6.80
CA ALA A 314 12.02 15.46 6.39
C ALA A 314 13.54 15.69 6.50
N PHE A 315 14.14 15.32 7.63
CA PHE A 315 15.54 15.63 7.94
C PHE A 315 16.34 14.37 8.28
N GLU A 316 17.59 14.35 7.82
CA GLU A 316 18.56 13.34 8.20
C GLU A 316 18.81 13.36 9.72
N GLN A 317 18.92 12.17 10.30
CA GLN A 317 19.08 11.95 11.73
C GLN A 317 20.47 11.41 12.09
N SER A 318 21.41 11.46 11.18
CA SER A 318 22.77 10.91 11.34
C SER A 318 23.59 11.60 12.45
N MET A 319 23.24 12.84 12.78
CA MET A 319 23.90 13.61 13.83
C MET A 319 23.37 13.35 15.25
N LEU A 320 22.28 12.57 15.37
CA LEU A 320 21.67 12.26 16.66
C LEU A 320 22.34 11.05 17.29
N GLU A 321 22.77 11.20 18.56
CA GLU A 321 23.52 10.17 19.30
C GLU A 321 22.70 9.42 20.35
N HIS A 322 21.45 9.79 20.54
CA HIS A 322 20.55 9.11 21.47
C HIS A 322 19.72 8.01 20.80
N SER A 323 19.15 7.11 21.60
CA SER A 323 18.23 6.09 21.11
C SER A 323 16.99 6.72 20.45
N PRO A 324 16.48 6.14 19.33
CA PRO A 324 16.96 4.92 18.66
C PRO A 324 18.19 5.12 17.76
N TYR A 325 18.59 6.35 17.45
CA TYR A 325 19.62 6.68 16.45
C TYR A 325 21.02 6.19 16.84
N SER A 326 21.28 5.99 18.15
CA SER A 326 22.56 5.47 18.65
C SER A 326 22.83 4.01 18.29
N TRP A 327 21.78 3.24 17.97
CA TRP A 327 21.90 1.82 17.64
C TRP A 327 21.27 1.45 16.28
N SER A 328 20.29 2.20 15.80
CA SER A 328 19.67 1.95 14.48
C SER A 328 20.57 2.46 13.37
N THR A 329 21.03 1.56 12.50
CA THR A 329 21.80 1.93 11.31
C THR A 329 20.91 2.31 10.13
N TRP A 330 19.61 2.07 10.20
CA TRP A 330 18.67 2.26 9.08
C TRP A 330 18.06 3.65 9.08
N GLU A 331 17.86 4.22 10.27
CA GLU A 331 17.10 5.45 10.50
C GLU A 331 17.93 6.74 10.34
N ARG A 332 19.22 6.64 10.00
CA ARG A 332 20.11 7.79 10.12
C ARG A 332 20.17 8.71 8.91
N GLU A 333 20.16 8.17 7.69
CA GLU A 333 20.49 8.93 6.47
C GLU A 333 19.31 8.94 5.48
N LEU A 334 18.10 9.23 5.97
CA LEU A 334 16.83 9.09 5.23
C LEU A 334 16.23 10.40 4.74
N GLY A 335 16.64 11.54 5.28
CA GLY A 335 15.98 12.84 5.11
C GLY A 335 15.85 13.34 3.68
N LEU A 336 14.83 14.16 3.42
CA LEU A 336 14.79 15.04 2.25
C LEU A 336 15.93 16.06 2.29
N TYR A 337 16.32 16.47 3.49
CA TYR A 337 17.48 17.32 3.76
C TYR A 337 18.57 16.52 4.45
N ASP A 338 19.83 16.77 4.05
CA ASP A 338 21.01 16.18 4.72
C ASP A 338 21.34 16.88 6.05
N ALA A 339 22.33 16.36 6.78
CA ALA A 339 22.79 16.91 8.07
C ALA A 339 23.32 18.36 7.99
N ARG A 340 23.53 18.89 6.80
CA ARG A 340 23.94 20.29 6.53
C ARG A 340 22.78 21.14 6.00
N PHE A 341 21.55 20.61 6.09
CA PHE A 341 20.34 21.24 5.57
C PHE A 341 20.36 21.54 4.06
N ARG A 342 21.10 20.76 3.27
CA ARG A 342 21.03 20.83 1.81
C ARG A 342 19.94 19.89 1.32
N LEU A 343 19.10 20.38 0.43
CA LEU A 343 18.05 19.57 -0.17
C LEU A 343 18.68 18.45 -1.00
N ARG A 344 18.30 17.20 -0.74
CA ARG A 344 18.78 16.03 -1.47
C ARG A 344 18.03 15.84 -2.80
N PRO A 345 18.55 15.04 -3.74
CA PRO A 345 17.85 14.72 -5.00
C PRO A 345 16.40 14.25 -4.80
N VAL A 346 16.09 13.50 -3.75
CA VAL A 346 14.70 13.10 -3.39
C VAL A 346 13.82 14.31 -3.06
N GLY A 347 14.33 15.30 -2.33
CA GLY A 347 13.61 16.55 -2.05
C GLY A 347 13.37 17.39 -3.31
N GLU A 348 14.35 17.40 -4.24
CA GLU A 348 14.18 18.04 -5.55
C GLU A 348 13.07 17.38 -6.37
N GLU A 349 12.94 16.05 -6.35
CA GLU A 349 11.87 15.36 -7.05
C GLU A 349 10.50 15.67 -6.43
N MET A 350 10.38 15.78 -5.10
CA MET A 350 9.16 16.26 -4.44
C MET A 350 8.76 17.65 -4.94
N ARG A 351 9.72 18.58 -5.01
CA ARG A 351 9.50 19.95 -5.50
C ARG A 351 9.06 19.97 -6.96
N LYS A 352 9.72 19.20 -7.83
CA LYS A 352 9.35 19.07 -9.24
C LYS A 352 7.95 18.49 -9.41
N PHE A 353 7.64 17.44 -8.66
CA PHE A 353 6.33 16.82 -8.72
C PHE A 353 5.22 17.77 -8.21
N ARG A 354 5.50 18.55 -7.17
CA ARG A 354 4.60 19.62 -6.74
C ARG A 354 4.35 20.63 -7.86
N THR A 355 5.41 21.10 -8.54
CA THR A 355 5.29 22.02 -9.68
C THR A 355 4.45 21.41 -10.80
N PHE A 356 4.64 20.12 -11.08
CA PHE A 356 3.82 19.39 -12.06
C PHE A 356 2.33 19.41 -11.65
N LEU A 357 2.02 19.09 -10.39
CA LEU A 357 0.63 19.09 -9.90
C LEU A 357 -0.02 20.48 -9.95
N ASP A 358 0.74 21.54 -9.64
CA ASP A 358 0.24 22.92 -9.69
C ASP A 358 -0.05 23.42 -11.11
N ALA A 359 0.59 22.82 -12.12
CA ALA A 359 0.37 23.14 -13.53
C ALA A 359 -0.84 22.39 -14.14
N LEU A 360 -1.45 21.45 -13.41
CA LEU A 360 -2.59 20.69 -13.92
C LEU A 360 -3.85 21.58 -14.06
N PRO A 361 -4.69 21.35 -15.10
CA PRO A 361 -5.93 22.10 -15.32
C PRO A 361 -7.06 21.75 -14.33
N PHE A 362 -6.84 20.77 -13.45
CA PHE A 362 -7.79 20.29 -12.44
C PHE A 362 -7.10 20.09 -11.09
N ARG A 363 -7.89 20.03 -10.01
CA ARG A 363 -7.37 19.76 -8.66
C ARG A 363 -7.23 18.27 -8.36
N GLU A 364 -8.14 17.46 -8.88
CA GLU A 364 -8.20 16.01 -8.63
C GLU A 364 -8.38 15.30 -9.96
N LEU A 365 -7.65 14.20 -10.12
CA LEU A 365 -7.80 13.30 -11.26
C LEU A 365 -9.14 12.55 -11.11
N PRO A 366 -9.94 12.43 -12.18
CA PRO A 366 -11.13 11.57 -12.13
C PRO A 366 -10.76 10.14 -11.70
N PRO A 367 -11.71 9.35 -11.20
CA PRO A 367 -11.45 7.94 -10.92
C PRO A 367 -10.92 7.21 -12.16
N PHE A 368 -9.92 6.36 -11.97
CA PHE A 368 -9.38 5.57 -13.07
C PHE A 368 -10.31 4.41 -13.44
N ARG A 369 -10.25 4.01 -14.71
CA ARG A 369 -10.99 2.87 -15.25
C ARG A 369 -10.45 1.57 -14.64
N ARG A 370 -11.37 0.72 -14.19
CA ARG A 370 -11.10 -0.64 -13.71
C ARG A 370 -11.70 -1.61 -14.71
N ASP A 371 -10.89 -2.48 -15.29
CA ASP A 371 -11.30 -3.37 -16.37
C ASP A 371 -11.64 -4.78 -15.88
N ALA A 372 -11.00 -5.21 -14.80
CA ALA A 372 -11.12 -6.57 -14.29
C ALA A 372 -11.10 -6.62 -12.78
N VAL A 373 -11.65 -7.70 -12.23
CA VAL A 373 -11.57 -8.04 -10.80
C VAL A 373 -10.53 -9.14 -10.61
N CYS A 374 -9.54 -8.91 -9.74
CA CYS A 374 -8.65 -9.93 -9.22
C CYS A 374 -9.22 -10.45 -7.90
N LEU A 375 -9.74 -11.67 -7.92
CA LEU A 375 -10.28 -12.34 -6.74
C LEU A 375 -9.15 -13.02 -5.96
N LEU A 376 -8.94 -12.55 -4.75
CA LEU A 376 -7.96 -13.11 -3.82
C LEU A 376 -8.63 -14.18 -2.97
N THR A 377 -7.96 -15.32 -2.79
CA THR A 377 -8.55 -16.54 -2.23
C THR A 377 -8.34 -16.66 -0.73
N ARG A 378 -9.18 -17.47 -0.05
CA ARG A 378 -9.20 -17.61 1.41
C ARG A 378 -7.94 -18.25 1.99
N GLU A 379 -7.44 -19.29 1.37
CA GLU A 379 -6.30 -20.08 1.87
C GLU A 379 -4.95 -19.58 1.36
N GLN A 380 -4.70 -18.29 1.50
CA GLN A 380 -3.39 -17.75 1.18
C GLN A 380 -2.75 -17.20 2.44
N ASP A 381 -1.58 -17.74 2.78
CA ASP A 381 -0.73 -17.06 3.74
C ASP A 381 -0.31 -15.68 3.21
N PHE A 382 0.22 -14.82 4.07
CA PHE A 382 0.65 -13.48 3.69
C PHE A 382 1.54 -13.45 2.45
N ASN A 383 2.53 -14.34 2.39
CA ASN A 383 3.48 -14.35 1.28
C ASN A 383 2.81 -14.74 -0.03
N ALA A 384 1.90 -15.72 0.00
CA ALA A 384 1.14 -16.13 -1.17
C ALA A 384 0.18 -15.05 -1.63
N PHE A 385 -0.52 -14.40 -0.69
CA PHE A 385 -1.42 -13.29 -0.98
C PHE A 385 -0.69 -12.12 -1.66
N MET A 386 0.38 -11.64 -1.05
CA MET A 386 1.19 -10.56 -1.62
C MET A 386 1.82 -10.96 -2.96
N ALA A 387 2.34 -12.18 -3.07
CA ALA A 387 2.94 -12.69 -4.30
C ALA A 387 1.92 -12.71 -5.46
N ASN A 388 0.75 -13.28 -5.21
CA ASN A 388 -0.29 -13.43 -6.23
C ASN A 388 -0.90 -12.09 -6.63
N GLY A 389 -1.34 -11.28 -5.68
CA GLY A 389 -1.96 -9.98 -5.96
C GLY A 389 -0.99 -9.00 -6.62
N TRP A 390 0.24 -8.92 -6.12
CA TRP A 390 1.26 -8.05 -6.68
C TRP A 390 1.64 -8.41 -8.11
N SER A 391 1.94 -9.70 -8.36
CA SER A 391 2.28 -10.16 -9.70
C SER A 391 1.11 -9.99 -10.67
N SER A 392 -0.13 -10.24 -10.21
CA SER A 392 -1.33 -10.00 -11.01
C SER A 392 -1.45 -8.54 -11.44
N PHE A 393 -1.20 -7.62 -10.51
CA PHE A 393 -1.24 -6.18 -10.81
C PHE A 393 -0.21 -5.79 -11.88
N LEU A 394 1.04 -6.24 -11.74
CA LEU A 394 2.10 -5.94 -12.71
C LEU A 394 1.81 -6.57 -14.08
N LEU A 395 1.34 -7.82 -14.11
CA LEU A 395 0.94 -8.50 -15.36
C LEU A 395 -0.19 -7.75 -16.08
N ALA A 396 -1.19 -7.27 -15.34
CA ALA A 396 -2.28 -6.49 -15.89
C ALA A 396 -1.79 -5.14 -16.45
N LYS A 397 -0.95 -4.42 -15.70
CA LYS A 397 -0.35 -3.15 -16.17
C LYS A 397 0.48 -3.36 -17.43
N GLN A 398 1.29 -4.41 -17.51
CA GLN A 398 2.08 -4.75 -18.70
C GLN A 398 1.21 -5.25 -19.86
N ALA A 399 0.09 -5.90 -19.58
CA ALA A 399 -0.89 -6.31 -20.59
C ALA A 399 -1.73 -5.13 -21.12
N GLY A 400 -1.76 -4.00 -20.40
CA GLY A 400 -2.41 -2.77 -20.82
C GLY A 400 -3.81 -2.53 -20.24
N PHE A 401 -4.12 -3.04 -19.04
CA PHE A 401 -5.38 -2.84 -18.34
C PHE A 401 -5.20 -2.69 -16.83
N ASP A 402 -6.26 -2.30 -16.12
CA ASP A 402 -6.25 -2.07 -14.67
C ASP A 402 -7.14 -3.05 -13.91
N LEU A 403 -6.65 -3.50 -12.74
CA LEU A 403 -7.35 -4.41 -11.83
C LEU A 403 -8.02 -3.65 -10.67
N GLU A 404 -9.12 -4.23 -10.18
CA GLU A 404 -9.65 -4.05 -8.83
C GLU A 404 -9.38 -5.32 -8.03
N PHE A 405 -8.90 -5.18 -6.80
CA PHE A 405 -8.77 -6.32 -5.90
C PHE A 405 -10.07 -6.54 -5.13
N ARG A 406 -10.44 -7.80 -5.00
CA ARG A 406 -11.57 -8.20 -4.18
C ARG A 406 -11.24 -9.49 -3.44
N PHE A 407 -11.60 -9.58 -2.20
CA PHE A 407 -11.48 -10.81 -1.46
C PHE A 407 -12.70 -11.70 -1.76
N VAL A 408 -12.48 -12.99 -2.05
CA VAL A 408 -13.56 -13.88 -2.49
C VAL A 408 -14.69 -13.99 -1.48
N ALA A 409 -14.37 -13.86 -0.19
CA ALA A 409 -15.34 -13.88 0.91
C ALA A 409 -16.31 -12.70 0.92
N ASP A 410 -15.92 -11.55 0.33
CA ASP A 410 -16.81 -10.38 0.20
C ASP A 410 -17.72 -10.49 -1.02
N GLY A 411 -17.74 -11.67 -1.65
CA GLY A 411 -18.47 -11.96 -2.87
C GLY A 411 -17.71 -11.57 -4.12
N VAL A 412 -18.07 -12.18 -5.24
CA VAL A 412 -17.32 -12.04 -6.51
C VAL A 412 -17.54 -10.69 -7.20
N GLY A 413 -18.61 -9.95 -6.84
CA GLY A 413 -18.97 -8.71 -7.53
C GLY A 413 -19.39 -8.95 -8.99
N ARG A 414 -19.70 -7.88 -9.73
CA ARG A 414 -19.99 -7.94 -11.17
C ARG A 414 -18.81 -7.39 -11.96
N SER A 415 -18.31 -8.18 -12.91
CA SER A 415 -17.26 -7.78 -13.82
C SER A 415 -17.40 -8.54 -15.15
N SER A 416 -16.86 -7.96 -16.21
CA SER A 416 -16.74 -8.67 -17.48
C SER A 416 -15.53 -9.59 -17.54
N LEU A 417 -14.58 -9.43 -16.61
CA LEU A 417 -13.31 -10.18 -16.57
C LEU A 417 -12.87 -10.41 -15.12
N TYR A 418 -12.55 -11.66 -14.81
CA TYR A 418 -12.06 -12.09 -13.51
C TYR A 418 -10.72 -12.80 -13.63
N PHE A 419 -9.82 -12.50 -12.70
CA PHE A 419 -8.57 -13.23 -12.48
C PHE A 419 -8.60 -13.89 -11.10
N VAL A 420 -8.26 -15.16 -11.02
CA VAL A 420 -8.11 -15.91 -9.76
C VAL A 420 -6.71 -16.53 -9.74
N PRO A 421 -5.73 -15.82 -9.16
CA PRO A 421 -4.34 -16.23 -9.21
C PRO A 421 -4.01 -17.33 -8.18
N GLY A 422 -3.23 -18.31 -8.58
CA GLY A 422 -2.50 -19.24 -7.70
C GLY A 422 -3.39 -20.04 -6.76
N ILE A 423 -4.47 -20.64 -7.24
CA ILE A 423 -5.39 -21.45 -6.42
C ILE A 423 -4.64 -22.55 -5.69
N ARG A 424 -4.75 -22.56 -4.34
CA ARG A 424 -4.06 -23.47 -3.47
C ARG A 424 -5.00 -24.13 -2.46
N GLY A 425 -4.71 -25.37 -2.07
CA GLY A 425 -5.48 -26.10 -1.07
C GLY A 425 -6.88 -26.51 -1.49
N GLY A 426 -7.68 -26.93 -0.52
CA GLY A 426 -9.04 -27.44 -0.73
C GLY A 426 -10.15 -26.44 -0.43
N SER A 427 -9.85 -25.35 0.30
CA SER A 427 -10.83 -24.36 0.80
C SER A 427 -10.50 -22.93 0.33
N TRP A 428 -9.91 -22.78 -0.84
CA TRP A 428 -9.56 -21.49 -1.44
C TRP A 428 -10.78 -20.56 -1.62
N SER A 429 -11.98 -21.14 -1.76
CA SER A 429 -13.28 -20.47 -1.68
C SER A 429 -14.32 -21.46 -1.15
N PHE A 430 -15.45 -20.95 -0.65
CA PHE A 430 -16.61 -21.77 -0.46
C PHE A 430 -17.26 -22.16 -1.78
N ARG A 431 -18.02 -23.24 -1.77
CA ARG A 431 -18.70 -23.72 -2.97
C ARG A 431 -19.63 -22.69 -3.59
N GLU A 432 -20.36 -21.96 -2.74
CA GLU A 432 -21.28 -20.91 -3.14
C GLU A 432 -20.59 -19.77 -3.88
N GLU A 433 -19.42 -19.34 -3.42
CA GLU A 433 -18.62 -18.29 -4.04
C GLU A 433 -18.12 -18.69 -5.43
N PHE A 434 -17.59 -19.92 -5.55
CA PHE A 434 -17.17 -20.45 -6.84
C PHE A 434 -18.34 -20.61 -7.82
N LEU A 435 -19.51 -21.09 -7.36
CA LEU A 435 -20.70 -21.19 -8.20
C LEU A 435 -21.22 -19.82 -8.60
N ALA A 436 -21.16 -18.81 -7.73
CA ALA A 436 -21.50 -17.43 -8.06
C ALA A 436 -20.59 -16.87 -9.15
N LEU A 437 -19.28 -17.11 -9.06
CA LEU A 437 -18.31 -16.74 -10.10
C LEU A 437 -18.62 -17.42 -11.44
N LEU A 438 -18.92 -18.72 -11.40
CA LEU A 438 -19.29 -19.47 -12.59
C LEU A 438 -20.60 -18.97 -13.22
N GLU A 439 -21.54 -18.45 -12.43
CA GLU A 439 -22.77 -17.85 -12.94
C GLU A 439 -22.48 -16.53 -13.69
N GLU A 440 -21.58 -15.67 -13.20
CA GLU A 440 -21.12 -14.48 -13.95
C GLU A 440 -20.50 -14.89 -15.30
N VAL A 441 -19.69 -15.97 -15.32
CA VAL A 441 -19.13 -16.51 -16.58
C VAL A 441 -20.24 -17.01 -17.50
N ARG A 442 -21.22 -17.76 -16.99
CA ARG A 442 -22.36 -18.22 -17.80
C ARG A 442 -23.14 -17.08 -18.44
N GLN A 443 -23.18 -15.92 -17.78
CA GLN A 443 -23.82 -14.70 -18.29
C GLN A 443 -22.96 -13.92 -19.29
N GLY A 444 -21.70 -14.28 -19.49
CA GLY A 444 -20.84 -13.70 -20.55
C GLY A 444 -19.51 -13.12 -20.08
N ALA A 445 -19.15 -13.27 -18.81
CA ALA A 445 -17.86 -12.85 -18.31
C ALA A 445 -16.73 -13.79 -18.77
N THR A 446 -15.50 -13.30 -18.74
CA THR A 446 -14.27 -14.08 -18.92
C THR A 446 -13.67 -14.40 -17.56
N LEU A 447 -13.20 -15.62 -17.36
CA LEU A 447 -12.50 -16.08 -16.16
C LEU A 447 -11.12 -16.61 -16.54
N PHE A 448 -10.07 -16.10 -15.89
CA PHE A 448 -8.72 -16.61 -15.98
C PHE A 448 -8.28 -17.15 -14.61
N LEU A 449 -7.89 -18.42 -14.58
CA LEU A 449 -7.46 -19.12 -13.37
C LEU A 449 -6.04 -19.64 -13.52
N THR A 450 -5.23 -19.51 -12.46
CA THR A 450 -3.97 -20.24 -12.33
C THR A 450 -4.03 -21.19 -11.13
N ILE A 451 -3.49 -22.38 -11.26
CA ILE A 451 -3.51 -23.40 -10.21
C ILE A 451 -2.09 -23.66 -9.69
N ASP A 452 -1.93 -23.65 -8.38
CA ASP A 452 -0.79 -24.24 -7.68
C ASP A 452 -1.10 -25.71 -7.34
N ASP A 453 -1.59 -26.00 -6.14
CA ASP A 453 -1.98 -27.34 -5.70
C ASP A 453 -3.49 -27.44 -5.39
N GLY A 454 -4.27 -26.45 -5.77
CA GLY A 454 -5.67 -26.32 -5.40
C GLY A 454 -6.60 -27.39 -5.97
N ALA A 455 -7.69 -27.64 -5.28
CA ALA A 455 -8.80 -28.46 -5.74
C ALA A 455 -9.92 -27.58 -6.31
N LEU A 456 -10.51 -28.02 -7.41
CA LEU A 456 -11.61 -27.35 -8.11
C LEU A 456 -12.77 -28.32 -8.37
N ALA A 457 -14.00 -27.91 -8.02
CA ALA A 457 -15.19 -28.66 -8.32
C ALA A 457 -16.41 -27.72 -8.50
N PRO A 458 -17.16 -27.76 -9.64
CA PRO A 458 -16.97 -28.70 -10.77
C PRO A 458 -15.71 -28.40 -11.60
N PHE A 459 -15.15 -29.40 -12.28
CA PHE A 459 -13.96 -29.25 -13.10
C PHE A 459 -14.25 -29.49 -14.60
N GLU A 460 -14.62 -30.73 -14.98
CA GLU A 460 -14.73 -31.13 -16.41
C GLU A 460 -15.74 -30.26 -17.18
N SER A 461 -16.90 -29.98 -16.62
CA SER A 461 -17.94 -29.14 -17.24
C SER A 461 -17.54 -27.68 -17.39
N VAL A 462 -16.60 -27.19 -16.55
CA VAL A 462 -16.13 -25.80 -16.59
C VAL A 462 -14.95 -25.66 -17.55
N PHE A 463 -13.96 -26.54 -17.43
CA PHE A 463 -12.69 -26.41 -18.17
C PHE A 463 -12.64 -27.23 -19.45
N GLY A 464 -13.68 -28.03 -19.76
CA GLY A 464 -13.73 -28.86 -20.97
C GLY A 464 -12.65 -29.94 -21.04
N ALA A 465 -12.13 -30.36 -19.90
CA ALA A 465 -11.09 -31.38 -19.79
C ALA A 465 -11.26 -32.19 -18.49
N SER A 466 -10.95 -33.47 -18.51
CA SER A 466 -10.91 -34.32 -17.31
C SER A 466 -9.47 -34.46 -16.80
N VAL A 467 -9.33 -34.69 -15.50
CA VAL A 467 -8.03 -34.99 -14.88
C VAL A 467 -7.85 -36.49 -14.83
N ARG A 468 -6.78 -36.99 -15.43
CA ARG A 468 -6.42 -38.42 -15.35
C ARG A 468 -5.71 -38.72 -14.05
N SER A 469 -4.72 -37.91 -13.70
CA SER A 469 -3.91 -38.07 -12.49
C SER A 469 -3.33 -36.75 -12.04
N ARG A 470 -2.81 -36.73 -10.82
CA ARG A 470 -2.10 -35.62 -10.22
C ARG A 470 -0.82 -36.13 -9.57
N GLU A 471 0.29 -35.47 -9.87
CA GLU A 471 1.61 -35.92 -9.40
C GLU A 471 2.51 -34.73 -9.05
N MET A 472 3.59 -34.99 -8.31
CA MET A 472 4.66 -34.02 -8.09
C MET A 472 5.60 -34.03 -9.29
N ARG A 473 6.02 -32.83 -9.73
CA ARG A 473 7.05 -32.70 -10.78
C ARG A 473 8.43 -32.95 -10.22
N SER A 474 9.26 -33.55 -11.03
CA SER A 474 10.70 -33.75 -10.75
C SER A 474 11.61 -32.67 -11.37
N ALA A 475 11.05 -31.82 -12.25
CA ALA A 475 11.75 -30.75 -12.95
C ALA A 475 10.83 -29.56 -13.21
N PRO A 476 11.37 -28.37 -13.51
CA PRO A 476 10.58 -27.21 -13.97
C PRO A 476 9.72 -27.57 -15.19
N VAL A 477 8.55 -27.01 -15.28
CA VAL A 477 7.68 -27.15 -16.45
C VAL A 477 8.19 -26.26 -17.58
N ARG A 478 8.19 -26.81 -18.80
CA ARG A 478 8.55 -26.10 -20.03
C ARG A 478 7.45 -26.23 -21.06
N PHE A 479 7.08 -25.10 -21.66
CA PHE A 479 6.09 -25.07 -22.75
C PHE A 479 6.24 -23.83 -23.62
N ARG A 480 5.67 -23.86 -24.82
CA ARG A 480 5.67 -22.72 -25.75
C ARG A 480 4.27 -22.12 -25.85
N PHE A 481 4.23 -20.78 -25.83
CA PHE A 481 3.02 -20.02 -26.08
C PHE A 481 3.37 -18.72 -26.81
N GLY A 482 2.61 -18.37 -27.84
CA GLY A 482 2.85 -17.15 -28.63
C GLY A 482 4.24 -17.02 -29.23
N GLY A 483 4.89 -18.15 -29.52
CA GLY A 483 6.25 -18.23 -30.09
C GLY A 483 7.39 -18.16 -29.06
N GLU A 484 7.11 -17.88 -27.79
CA GLU A 484 8.09 -17.82 -26.71
C GLU A 484 8.14 -19.13 -25.89
N LEU A 485 9.30 -19.41 -25.31
CA LEU A 485 9.48 -20.53 -24.38
C LEU A 485 9.33 -20.02 -22.95
N PHE A 486 8.47 -20.69 -22.20
CA PHE A 486 8.23 -20.42 -20.78
C PHE A 486 8.79 -21.58 -19.95
N GLU A 487 9.48 -21.25 -18.86
CA GLU A 487 10.00 -22.19 -17.89
C GLU A 487 9.70 -21.70 -16.47
N LEU A 488 9.02 -22.52 -15.68
CA LEU A 488 8.55 -22.23 -14.33
C LEU A 488 8.77 -23.39 -13.38
N ASN A 489 8.98 -23.09 -12.11
CA ASN A 489 8.84 -24.07 -11.04
C ASN A 489 7.35 -24.22 -10.71
N ALA A 490 6.79 -25.36 -11.02
CA ALA A 490 5.42 -25.74 -10.70
C ALA A 490 5.46 -27.14 -10.05
N PRO A 491 5.39 -27.22 -8.72
CA PRO A 491 5.61 -28.51 -8.04
C PRO A 491 4.56 -29.56 -8.38
N PHE A 492 3.34 -29.14 -8.70
CA PHE A 492 2.25 -30.04 -9.06
C PHE A 492 1.99 -30.07 -10.56
N ARG A 493 1.63 -31.24 -11.07
CA ARG A 493 1.21 -31.49 -12.44
C ARG A 493 -0.17 -32.12 -12.43
N LEU A 494 -1.06 -31.58 -13.23
CA LEU A 494 -2.33 -32.21 -13.60
C LEU A 494 -2.15 -32.86 -14.95
N GLU A 495 -2.30 -34.19 -15.03
CA GLU A 495 -2.39 -34.89 -16.28
C GLU A 495 -3.80 -34.73 -16.84
N LEU A 496 -3.94 -33.95 -17.92
CA LEU A 496 -5.23 -33.54 -18.46
C LEU A 496 -5.60 -34.33 -19.72
N CYS A 497 -6.87 -34.69 -19.82
CA CYS A 497 -7.49 -35.26 -21.03
C CYS A 497 -8.48 -34.24 -21.58
N PRO A 498 -8.13 -33.43 -22.60
CA PRO A 498 -9.04 -32.50 -23.23
C PRO A 498 -10.27 -33.20 -23.81
N ARG A 499 -11.44 -32.54 -23.69
CA ARG A 499 -12.74 -32.94 -24.24
C ARG A 499 -13.20 -31.92 -25.26
N GLU A 500 -13.77 -30.82 -24.74
CA GLU A 500 -14.29 -29.68 -25.51
C GLU A 500 -13.34 -28.49 -25.49
N ALA A 501 -12.37 -28.48 -24.58
CA ALA A 501 -11.40 -27.40 -24.43
C ALA A 501 -10.48 -27.25 -25.65
N GLU A 502 -10.24 -26.03 -26.05
CA GLU A 502 -9.15 -25.64 -26.93
C GLU A 502 -7.83 -25.65 -26.15
N VAL A 503 -6.84 -26.39 -26.61
CA VAL A 503 -5.50 -26.44 -26.02
C VAL A 503 -4.65 -25.34 -26.63
N LEU A 504 -4.28 -24.34 -25.82
CA LEU A 504 -3.48 -23.19 -26.24
C LEU A 504 -1.96 -23.44 -26.09
N ALA A 505 -1.56 -24.28 -25.12
CA ALA A 505 -0.18 -24.69 -24.93
C ALA A 505 -0.10 -26.05 -24.25
N CYS A 506 0.95 -26.80 -24.61
CA CYS A 506 1.31 -28.10 -24.02
C CYS A 506 2.73 -28.09 -23.47
N GLU A 507 2.97 -28.94 -22.48
CA GLU A 507 4.30 -29.37 -22.05
C GLU A 507 5.01 -30.15 -23.17
N GLU A 508 6.31 -30.38 -23.01
CA GLU A 508 7.11 -31.10 -24.03
C GLU A 508 6.61 -32.52 -24.33
N ASP A 509 5.95 -33.15 -23.38
CA ASP A 509 5.35 -34.50 -23.53
C ASP A 509 3.91 -34.47 -24.08
N GLY A 510 3.40 -33.28 -24.40
CA GLY A 510 2.06 -33.08 -24.96
C GLY A 510 0.95 -32.92 -23.93
N ASN A 511 1.25 -32.94 -22.62
CA ASN A 511 0.24 -32.67 -21.60
C ASN A 511 -0.22 -31.20 -21.67
N PRO A 512 -1.54 -30.94 -21.75
CA PRO A 512 -2.05 -29.56 -21.79
C PRO A 512 -1.68 -28.78 -20.53
N VAL A 513 -1.19 -27.53 -20.70
CA VAL A 513 -0.83 -26.63 -19.61
C VAL A 513 -1.64 -25.36 -19.64
N PHE A 514 -2.11 -24.92 -20.82
CA PHE A 514 -2.97 -23.76 -20.97
C PHE A 514 -4.18 -24.11 -21.85
N LEU A 515 -5.37 -23.94 -21.29
CA LEU A 515 -6.64 -24.32 -21.92
C LEU A 515 -7.56 -23.10 -22.01
N ARG A 516 -8.43 -23.12 -23.02
CA ARG A 516 -9.60 -22.24 -23.16
C ARG A 516 -10.85 -23.08 -23.35
N ASN A 517 -11.93 -22.74 -22.65
CA ASN A 517 -13.22 -23.41 -22.82
C ASN A 517 -14.35 -22.40 -22.84
N ALA A 518 -15.40 -22.65 -23.63
CA ALA A 518 -16.65 -21.93 -23.56
C ALA A 518 -17.49 -22.42 -22.39
N TYR A 519 -18.02 -21.50 -21.57
CA TYR A 519 -18.91 -21.87 -20.47
C TYR A 519 -20.12 -20.92 -20.43
N GLY A 520 -21.28 -21.45 -20.85
CA GLY A 520 -22.45 -20.62 -21.11
C GLY A 520 -22.18 -19.62 -22.23
N ARG A 521 -22.34 -18.33 -21.96
CA ARG A 521 -22.02 -17.24 -22.91
C ARG A 521 -20.60 -16.69 -22.74
N GLY A 522 -19.91 -17.09 -21.69
CA GLY A 522 -18.57 -16.61 -21.34
C GLY A 522 -17.47 -17.58 -21.72
N THR A 523 -16.29 -17.29 -21.25
CA THR A 523 -15.06 -18.03 -21.54
C THR A 523 -14.27 -18.28 -20.26
N VAL A 524 -13.71 -19.48 -20.13
CA VAL A 524 -12.78 -19.81 -19.03
C VAL A 524 -11.40 -20.12 -19.63
N TYR A 525 -10.38 -19.53 -19.04
CA TYR A 525 -8.97 -19.89 -19.26
C TYR A 525 -8.41 -20.57 -18.02
N LEU A 526 -7.71 -21.67 -18.22
CA LEU A 526 -7.05 -22.43 -17.17
C LEU A 526 -5.57 -22.58 -17.50
N LEU A 527 -4.71 -22.02 -16.65
CA LEU A 527 -3.27 -22.23 -16.69
C LEU A 527 -2.86 -23.08 -15.47
N THR A 528 -2.31 -24.28 -15.71
CA THR A 528 -2.06 -25.28 -14.66
C THR A 528 -0.71 -25.13 -13.96
N VAL A 529 -0.26 -23.88 -13.83
CA VAL A 529 0.96 -23.49 -13.12
C VAL A 529 0.73 -22.23 -12.27
N PRO A 530 1.39 -22.07 -11.12
CA PRO A 530 1.22 -20.92 -10.23
C PRO A 530 2.03 -19.73 -10.73
N LEU A 531 1.64 -19.18 -11.89
CA LEU A 531 2.36 -18.12 -12.61
C LEU A 531 2.74 -16.94 -11.69
N GLU A 532 1.77 -16.37 -11.02
CA GLU A 532 1.92 -15.13 -10.25
C GLU A 532 2.88 -15.33 -9.07
N ARG A 533 2.73 -16.44 -8.37
CA ARG A 533 3.58 -16.79 -7.23
C ARG A 533 5.03 -17.01 -7.65
N GLU A 534 5.26 -17.73 -8.76
CA GLU A 534 6.60 -17.97 -9.27
C GLU A 534 7.28 -16.67 -9.74
N LEU A 535 6.54 -15.79 -10.40
CA LEU A 535 7.07 -14.50 -10.83
C LEU A 535 7.41 -13.58 -9.66
N ALA A 536 6.71 -13.67 -8.57
CA ALA A 536 7.00 -12.87 -7.38
C ALA A 536 8.42 -13.10 -6.84
N GLY A 537 8.92 -14.33 -6.91
CA GLY A 537 10.28 -14.69 -6.48
C GLY A 537 11.34 -14.64 -7.58
N ARG A 538 10.95 -14.36 -8.85
CA ARG A 538 11.85 -14.43 -10.00
C ARG A 538 12.51 -13.08 -10.27
N PRO A 539 13.86 -12.97 -10.15
CA PRO A 539 14.58 -11.73 -10.44
C PRO A 539 14.45 -11.32 -11.92
N GLY A 540 14.07 -10.06 -12.14
CA GLY A 540 13.99 -9.51 -13.48
C GLY A 540 12.73 -9.83 -14.28
N ALA A 541 11.81 -10.65 -13.72
CA ALA A 541 10.63 -11.17 -14.43
C ALA A 541 9.80 -10.13 -15.20
N PHE A 542 9.78 -8.88 -14.72
CA PHE A 542 8.92 -7.82 -15.28
C PHE A 542 9.68 -6.76 -16.07
N HIS A 543 11.03 -6.82 -16.14
CA HIS A 543 11.79 -5.73 -16.79
C HIS A 543 12.99 -6.19 -17.63
N ARG A 544 13.49 -7.42 -17.47
CA ARG A 544 14.63 -7.88 -18.25
C ARG A 544 14.21 -8.29 -19.66
N PRO A 545 14.94 -7.86 -20.70
CA PRO A 545 14.58 -8.15 -22.08
C PRO A 545 14.68 -9.64 -22.46
N GLU A 546 15.51 -10.41 -21.76
CA GLU A 546 15.66 -11.86 -21.94
C GLU A 546 14.53 -12.69 -21.34
N GLU A 547 13.75 -12.11 -20.42
CA GLU A 547 12.59 -12.79 -19.85
C GLU A 547 11.45 -12.86 -20.87
N PRO A 548 10.72 -14.01 -20.92
CA PRO A 548 9.56 -14.11 -21.77
C PRO A 548 8.46 -13.13 -21.34
N LYS A 549 7.61 -12.77 -22.26
CA LYS A 549 6.52 -11.81 -22.02
C LYS A 549 5.38 -12.46 -21.25
N TRP A 550 5.58 -12.64 -19.94
CA TRP A 550 4.64 -13.27 -19.02
C TRP A 550 3.24 -12.67 -19.07
N PHE A 551 3.10 -11.37 -19.31
CA PHE A 551 1.83 -10.66 -19.42
C PHE A 551 0.96 -11.13 -20.59
N ARG A 552 1.48 -11.90 -21.54
CA ARG A 552 0.70 -12.42 -22.68
C ARG A 552 -0.45 -13.32 -22.28
N PHE A 553 -0.33 -14.03 -21.16
CA PHE A 553 -1.45 -14.82 -20.62
C PHE A 553 -2.61 -13.92 -20.23
N TYR A 554 -2.33 -12.84 -19.52
CA TYR A 554 -3.29 -11.83 -19.13
C TYR A 554 -3.86 -11.07 -20.33
N GLN A 555 -3.01 -10.70 -21.27
CA GLN A 555 -3.41 -10.05 -22.52
C GLN A 555 -4.36 -10.92 -23.34
N THR A 556 -4.17 -12.25 -23.34
CA THR A 556 -5.04 -13.19 -24.05
C THR A 556 -6.45 -13.21 -23.46
N ALA A 557 -6.57 -13.21 -22.14
CA ALA A 557 -7.85 -13.21 -21.44
C ALA A 557 -8.55 -11.83 -21.52
N ALA A 558 -7.79 -10.74 -21.46
CA ALA A 558 -8.28 -9.36 -21.42
C ALA A 558 -8.41 -8.70 -22.81
N LYS A 559 -8.43 -9.48 -23.90
CA LYS A 559 -8.40 -8.96 -25.27
C LYS A 559 -9.53 -7.94 -25.56
N ARG A 560 -10.72 -8.18 -25.02
CA ARG A 560 -11.86 -7.28 -25.19
C ARG A 560 -11.65 -5.97 -24.44
N GLU A 561 -11.29 -6.05 -23.16
CA GLU A 561 -11.11 -4.90 -22.27
C GLU A 561 -9.99 -3.98 -22.75
N ILE A 562 -8.88 -4.56 -23.24
CA ILE A 562 -7.77 -3.83 -23.85
C ILE A 562 -8.22 -3.15 -25.15
N GLY A 563 -9.04 -3.84 -25.96
CA GLY A 563 -9.58 -3.29 -27.21
C GLY A 563 -10.54 -2.10 -27.01
N GLU A 564 -11.15 -1.98 -25.84
CA GLU A 564 -12.06 -0.89 -25.47
C GLU A 564 -11.35 0.33 -24.87
N ARG A 565 -10.02 0.26 -24.63
CA ARG A 565 -9.26 1.38 -24.10
C ARG A 565 -8.97 2.42 -25.15
N ILE A 566 -8.97 3.70 -24.72
CA ILE A 566 -8.68 4.86 -25.57
C ILE A 566 -7.26 4.81 -26.13
N LEU A 567 -6.32 4.34 -25.32
CA LEU A 567 -4.91 4.34 -25.66
C LEU A 567 -4.26 2.99 -25.27
N GLN A 568 -3.41 2.49 -26.16
CA GLN A 568 -2.65 1.25 -25.94
C GLN A 568 -1.16 1.53 -26.12
N SER A 569 -0.32 0.97 -25.25
CA SER A 569 1.14 1.03 -25.38
C SER A 569 1.67 -0.20 -26.11
N CYS A 570 2.65 0.00 -27.00
CA CYS A 570 3.40 -1.07 -27.63
C CYS A 570 4.58 -1.54 -26.75
N HIS A 571 4.93 -0.80 -25.68
CA HIS A 571 6.01 -1.15 -24.77
C HIS A 571 5.49 -1.53 -23.37
N PRO A 572 5.83 -2.72 -22.84
CA PRO A 572 5.26 -3.21 -21.57
C PRO A 572 5.71 -2.43 -20.33
N LEU A 573 6.75 -1.61 -20.44
CA LEU A 573 7.23 -0.73 -19.36
C LEU A 573 6.71 0.71 -19.47
N ILE A 574 5.93 1.04 -20.51
CA ILE A 574 5.09 2.24 -20.53
C ILE A 574 3.69 1.81 -20.10
N THR A 575 3.35 2.08 -18.85
CA THR A 575 2.05 1.75 -18.28
C THR A 575 1.07 2.91 -18.43
N LEU A 576 -0.16 2.59 -18.78
CA LEU A 576 -1.24 3.57 -18.99
C LEU A 576 -2.31 3.42 -17.92
N THR A 577 -2.85 4.55 -17.47
CA THR A 577 -4.01 4.58 -16.58
C THR A 577 -5.02 5.58 -17.14
N GLU A 578 -6.22 5.10 -17.45
CA GLU A 578 -7.28 5.86 -18.12
C GLU A 578 -8.26 6.43 -17.11
N HIS A 579 -8.52 7.76 -17.18
CA HIS A 579 -9.44 8.50 -16.32
C HIS A 579 -10.46 9.21 -17.18
N ARG A 580 -11.74 8.87 -17.05
CA ARG A 580 -12.82 9.53 -17.78
C ARG A 580 -13.60 10.45 -16.86
N ASP A 581 -13.75 11.69 -17.24
CA ASP A 581 -14.62 12.66 -16.58
C ASP A 581 -15.97 12.78 -17.32
N THR A 582 -16.00 12.56 -18.64
CA THR A 582 -17.21 12.41 -19.43
C THR A 582 -17.08 11.25 -20.43
N PRO A 583 -18.17 10.81 -21.08
CA PRO A 583 -18.07 9.80 -22.14
C PRO A 583 -17.17 10.23 -23.31
N GLU A 584 -17.07 11.53 -23.58
CA GLU A 584 -16.37 12.11 -24.73
C GLU A 584 -14.99 12.68 -24.37
N HIS A 585 -14.60 12.68 -23.09
CA HIS A 585 -13.35 13.28 -22.62
C HIS A 585 -12.63 12.40 -21.58
N ALA A 586 -11.31 12.29 -21.73
CA ALA A 586 -10.49 11.49 -20.83
C ALA A 586 -9.08 12.06 -20.66
N TRP A 587 -8.54 11.79 -19.48
CA TRP A 587 -7.13 11.97 -19.15
C TRP A 587 -6.44 10.61 -19.09
N ILE A 588 -5.25 10.50 -19.64
CA ILE A 588 -4.45 9.28 -19.59
C ILE A 588 -3.09 9.61 -18.98
N VAL A 589 -2.78 8.95 -17.88
CA VAL A 589 -1.44 9.02 -17.29
C VAL A 589 -0.60 7.92 -17.91
N ALA A 590 0.46 8.29 -18.63
CA ALA A 590 1.43 7.37 -19.19
C ALA A 590 2.73 7.46 -18.39
N VAL A 591 3.20 6.33 -17.86
CA VAL A 591 4.42 6.28 -17.02
C VAL A 591 5.44 5.36 -17.66
N ASN A 592 6.63 5.90 -17.91
CA ASN A 592 7.81 5.11 -18.28
C ASN A 592 8.46 4.54 -17.02
N ASN A 593 8.36 3.23 -16.82
CA ASN A 593 8.94 2.51 -15.70
C ASN A 593 10.33 1.92 -16.01
N HIS A 594 10.95 2.34 -17.11
CA HIS A 594 12.29 1.91 -17.53
C HIS A 594 13.36 2.94 -17.12
N SER A 595 14.60 2.47 -16.97
CA SER A 595 15.77 3.31 -16.69
C SER A 595 16.29 4.08 -17.91
N GLU A 596 15.70 3.88 -19.08
CA GLU A 596 16.04 4.56 -20.32
C GLU A 596 14.86 5.36 -20.86
N THR A 597 15.16 6.35 -21.69
CA THR A 597 14.14 7.06 -22.47
C THR A 597 13.51 6.09 -23.47
N LEU A 598 12.19 5.98 -23.44
CA LEU A 598 11.42 5.12 -24.35
C LEU A 598 10.66 5.94 -25.37
N SER A 599 10.58 5.42 -26.61
CA SER A 599 9.71 5.97 -27.64
C SER A 599 8.24 5.89 -27.19
N CYS A 600 7.51 6.98 -27.42
CA CYS A 600 6.07 7.07 -27.12
C CYS A 600 5.25 6.40 -28.24
N ASP A 601 5.48 5.11 -28.47
CA ASP A 601 4.74 4.31 -29.45
C ASP A 601 3.38 3.89 -28.84
N LEU A 602 2.41 4.81 -28.94
CA LEU A 602 1.07 4.69 -28.39
C LEU A 602 0.05 4.67 -29.54
N LYS A 603 -0.95 3.78 -29.43
CA LYS A 603 -2.01 3.62 -30.42
C LYS A 603 -3.36 4.07 -29.86
N SER A 604 -3.92 5.13 -30.45
CA SER A 604 -5.25 5.62 -30.11
C SER A 604 -6.34 4.72 -30.71
N ALA A 605 -7.42 4.52 -29.96
CA ALA A 605 -8.62 3.87 -30.45
C ALA A 605 -9.30 4.72 -31.53
N ALA A 606 -10.02 4.08 -32.44
CA ALA A 606 -10.80 4.77 -33.46
C ALA A 606 -11.83 5.72 -32.81
N GLY A 607 -11.92 6.96 -33.32
CA GLY A 607 -12.83 7.98 -32.79
C GLY A 607 -12.29 8.75 -31.58
N TRP A 608 -11.03 8.55 -31.19
CA TRP A 608 -10.38 9.32 -30.12
C TRP A 608 -9.14 10.06 -30.64
N GLN A 609 -9.00 11.31 -30.26
CA GLN A 609 -7.88 12.17 -30.67
C GLN A 609 -7.24 12.85 -29.44
N PRO A 610 -5.90 12.96 -29.40
CA PRO A 610 -5.22 13.73 -28.37
C PRO A 610 -5.45 15.23 -28.58
N ALA A 611 -5.57 15.99 -27.47
CA ALA A 611 -5.70 17.44 -27.47
C ALA A 611 -4.46 18.14 -28.03
N ALA A 612 -3.29 17.51 -27.91
CA ALA A 612 -2.02 17.99 -28.43
C ALA A 612 -1.22 16.83 -29.04
N PRO A 613 -0.27 17.09 -29.94
CA PRO A 613 0.61 16.04 -30.47
C PRO A 613 1.28 15.25 -29.35
N LEU A 614 1.32 13.92 -29.50
CA LEU A 614 2.02 13.07 -28.54
C LEU A 614 3.51 13.39 -28.55
N PRO A 615 4.20 13.35 -27.40
CA PRO A 615 5.66 13.52 -27.40
C PRO A 615 6.32 12.31 -28.07
N ASP A 616 7.46 12.52 -28.71
CA ASP A 616 8.21 11.44 -29.35
C ASP A 616 8.75 10.41 -28.32
N PHE A 617 9.06 10.88 -27.11
CA PHE A 617 9.70 10.09 -26.06
C PHE A 617 9.16 10.41 -24.67
N ILE A 618 9.23 9.43 -23.76
CA ILE A 618 9.00 9.60 -22.33
C ILE A 618 10.33 9.34 -21.60
N ALA A 619 10.76 10.32 -20.81
CA ALA A 619 12.00 10.24 -20.03
C ALA A 619 11.97 9.08 -19.01
N PRO A 620 13.14 8.60 -18.53
CA PRO A 620 13.24 7.51 -17.56
C PRO A 620 12.46 7.82 -16.27
N HIS A 621 11.77 6.81 -15.76
CA HIS A 621 11.05 6.88 -14.47
C HIS A 621 10.13 8.11 -14.33
N THR A 622 9.50 8.54 -15.44
CA THR A 622 8.70 9.77 -15.50
C THR A 622 7.31 9.47 -16.06
N GLY A 623 6.33 10.18 -15.54
CA GLY A 623 4.97 10.17 -16.07
C GLY A 623 4.66 11.45 -16.85
N ILE A 624 3.73 11.32 -17.78
CA ILE A 624 3.11 12.42 -18.53
C ILE A 624 1.60 12.30 -18.45
N LEU A 625 0.92 13.43 -18.55
CA LEU A 625 -0.54 13.49 -18.66
C LEU A 625 -0.92 13.80 -20.10
N LEU A 626 -1.80 13.00 -20.66
CA LEU A 626 -2.32 13.14 -22.00
C LEU A 626 -3.83 13.39 -21.93
N GLU A 627 -4.32 14.34 -22.70
CA GLU A 627 -5.73 14.69 -22.80
C GLU A 627 -6.30 14.17 -24.12
N TYR A 628 -7.49 13.56 -24.07
CA TYR A 628 -8.13 12.94 -25.22
C TYR A 628 -9.60 13.33 -25.31
N PHE A 629 -10.06 13.55 -26.56
CA PHE A 629 -11.46 13.82 -26.90
C PHE A 629 -11.97 12.79 -27.89
N GLN A 630 -13.26 12.48 -27.80
CA GLN A 630 -13.94 11.70 -28.81
C GLN A 630 -14.18 12.59 -30.04
N ALA A 631 -13.78 12.12 -31.23
CA ALA A 631 -13.87 12.86 -32.50
C ALA A 631 -15.29 12.95 -33.06
#